data_be1103e3f7e3ba254b71c1c6c2a9bbd4
#
_entry.id   be1103e3f7e3ba254b71c1c6c2a9bbd4
#
_cell.length_a   1.000
_cell.length_b   1.000
_cell.length_c   1.000
_cell.angle_alpha   90.00
_cell.angle_beta   90.00
_cell.angle_gamma   90.00
#
_symmetry.space_group_name_H-M   'P 1'
#
loop_
_entity.id
_entity.type
_entity.pdbx_description
1 polymer ?
#
loop_
_entity_poly.entity_id
_entity_poly.type
_entity_poly.pdbx_seq_one_letter_code
_entity_poly.pdbx_strand_id
1 'polypeptide(L)'
;MSAFDGLRRPEDVDARDKPGHDGEGARNQGGPGHAAPVAPSVERAYRLTIWAIALGILIFAALVVAWALAIGNSQLLKDGVDWVYDVALYGIAALVFGRDGRAEKLAALGIGAVMAVAGLHTLYDLWDKLLRPRPIELFTLGFSAGSAILIAYLIVLALWRFRREPNPVIKATWLSSRNDTISTTGFALVGLAARLAPVRWPEYLLDLVVAGLCFQASWAIWRSVKTQASGAKPAPEE
;
A
#
# COMPACT_ATOMS: atom_id res chain seq x y z
N MET A 1 -57.77 -32.19 -64.60
CA MET A 1 -58.17 -30.80 -64.86
C MET A 1 -57.11 -29.93 -64.19
N SER A 2 -56.23 -29.53 -65.03
CA SER A 2 -55.92 -28.12 -65.33
C SER A 2 -55.12 -27.48 -64.27
N ALA A 3 -53.93 -27.13 -64.42
CA ALA A 3 -53.13 -26.49 -65.47
C ALA A 3 -52.37 -25.30 -64.83
N PHE A 4 -51.19 -25.16 -65.30
CA PHE A 4 -50.36 -23.96 -65.43
C PHE A 4 -49.58 -23.50 -64.20
N ASP A 5 -48.29 -23.61 -64.19
CA ASP A 5 -47.29 -23.01 -65.10
C ASP A 5 -46.86 -21.63 -64.61
N GLY A 6 -45.60 -21.38 -64.47
CA GLY A 6 -45.05 -20.05 -64.42
C GLY A 6 -43.84 -19.89 -63.49
N LEU A 7 -42.69 -20.49 -63.85
CA LEU A 7 -41.47 -19.78 -64.24
C LEU A 7 -41.31 -18.33 -63.76
N ARG A 8 -40.35 -18.08 -62.87
CA ARG A 8 -39.21 -17.20 -63.14
C ARG A 8 -38.24 -17.17 -61.94
N ARG A 9 -37.02 -17.58 -62.19
CA ARG A 9 -35.87 -17.03 -61.47
C ARG A 9 -35.62 -15.61 -62.01
N PRO A 10 -35.18 -14.72 -61.18
CA PRO A 10 -34.10 -13.78 -61.46
C PRO A 10 -32.94 -14.06 -60.49
N GLU A 11 -31.84 -14.50 -61.01
CA GLU A 11 -30.71 -13.69 -61.41
C GLU A 11 -30.02 -12.98 -60.24
N ASP A 12 -28.84 -13.51 -59.99
CA ASP A 12 -27.61 -12.79 -59.62
C ASP A 12 -27.81 -11.30 -59.33
N VAL A 13 -27.77 -10.96 -58.07
CA VAL A 13 -27.44 -9.60 -57.63
C VAL A 13 -26.17 -9.71 -56.79
N ASP A 14 -25.12 -9.35 -57.47
CA ASP A 14 -23.81 -8.87 -57.03
C ASP A 14 -23.52 -8.90 -55.52
N ALA A 15 -22.70 -9.85 -55.14
CA ALA A 15 -21.90 -9.79 -53.92
C ALA A 15 -20.74 -8.84 -54.15
N ARG A 16 -20.97 -7.54 -54.05
CA ARG A 16 -19.92 -6.54 -53.95
C ARG A 16 -20.16 -5.58 -52.80
N ASP A 17 -19.10 -5.40 -52.07
CA ASP A 17 -18.90 -4.35 -51.07
C ASP A 17 -19.59 -4.56 -49.72
N LYS A 18 -19.07 -5.53 -48.92
CA LYS A 18 -18.91 -5.31 -47.49
C LYS A 18 -17.54 -4.68 -47.31
N PRO A 19 -17.46 -3.40 -46.82
CA PRO A 19 -16.22 -2.86 -46.37
C PRO A 19 -15.76 -3.70 -45.17
N GLY A 20 -14.52 -4.20 -45.27
CA GLY A 20 -13.85 -4.92 -44.23
C GLY A 20 -13.90 -4.09 -42.96
N HIS A 21 -14.61 -4.59 -41.99
CA HIS A 21 -14.39 -4.20 -40.61
C HIS A 21 -13.04 -4.81 -40.21
N ASP A 22 -11.98 -4.10 -40.54
CA ASP A 22 -10.69 -4.26 -39.93
C ASP A 22 -10.86 -3.83 -38.47
N GLY A 23 -11.56 -4.66 -37.72
CA GLY A 23 -11.47 -4.72 -36.28
C GLY A 23 -10.09 -5.22 -35.94
N GLU A 24 -9.08 -4.36 -36.05
CA GLU A 24 -7.86 -4.47 -35.27
C GLU A 24 -8.27 -4.41 -33.81
N GLY A 25 -8.78 -5.56 -33.34
CA GLY A 25 -8.76 -5.89 -31.94
C GLY A 25 -7.32 -5.77 -31.51
N ALA A 26 -7.02 -4.67 -30.86
CA ALA A 26 -5.80 -4.49 -30.10
C ALA A 26 -5.64 -5.76 -29.25
N ARG A 27 -4.92 -6.74 -29.78
CA ARG A 27 -4.38 -7.87 -29.02
C ARG A 27 -3.48 -7.24 -27.99
N ASN A 28 -4.06 -7.04 -26.81
CA ASN A 28 -3.34 -6.72 -25.62
C ASN A 28 -2.31 -7.83 -25.41
N GLN A 29 -1.11 -7.64 -25.97
CA GLN A 29 0.04 -8.52 -25.79
C GLN A 29 0.58 -8.30 -24.38
N GLY A 30 -0.21 -8.68 -23.39
CA GLY A 30 0.25 -8.87 -22.03
C GLY A 30 1.20 -10.05 -22.02
N GLY A 31 2.48 -9.81 -22.27
CA GLY A 31 3.51 -10.81 -22.05
C GLY A 31 3.46 -11.29 -20.60
N PRO A 32 3.91 -12.55 -20.30
CA PRO A 32 3.90 -13.08 -18.95
C PRO A 32 4.80 -12.23 -18.07
N GLY A 33 4.21 -11.39 -17.24
CA GLY A 33 4.95 -10.57 -16.28
C GLY A 33 4.43 -9.15 -16.01
N HIS A 34 3.45 -8.67 -16.75
CA HIS A 34 2.88 -7.35 -16.52
C HIS A 34 1.85 -7.43 -15.38
N ALA A 35 1.97 -6.54 -14.40
CA ALA A 35 0.90 -6.28 -13.45
C ALA A 35 -0.39 -5.97 -14.23
N ALA A 36 -1.57 -6.35 -13.70
CA ALA A 36 -2.84 -6.03 -14.35
C ALA A 36 -2.88 -4.53 -14.69
N PRO A 37 -3.20 -4.15 -15.93
CA PRO A 37 -3.16 -2.75 -16.34
C PRO A 37 -4.13 -1.95 -15.48
N VAL A 38 -3.60 -1.01 -14.71
CA VAL A 38 -4.38 -0.05 -13.92
C VAL A 38 -5.00 0.96 -14.90
N ALA A 39 -6.25 1.34 -14.69
CA ALA A 39 -6.90 2.34 -15.55
C ALA A 39 -6.07 3.65 -15.54
N PRO A 40 -5.85 4.32 -16.69
CA PRO A 40 -4.98 5.50 -16.78
C PRO A 40 -5.37 6.64 -15.84
N SER A 41 -6.66 6.78 -15.54
CA SER A 41 -7.18 7.75 -14.57
C SER A 41 -6.77 7.42 -13.13
N VAL A 42 -6.82 6.13 -12.76
CA VAL A 42 -6.42 5.63 -11.45
C VAL A 42 -4.90 5.74 -11.29
N GLU A 43 -4.14 5.40 -12.33
CA GLU A 43 -2.69 5.51 -12.34
C GLU A 43 -2.23 6.95 -12.06
N ARG A 44 -2.78 7.93 -12.78
CA ARG A 44 -2.46 9.34 -12.57
C ARG A 44 -2.86 9.81 -11.18
N ALA A 45 -4.05 9.44 -10.72
CA ALA A 45 -4.54 9.80 -9.41
C ALA A 45 -3.68 9.20 -8.29
N TYR A 46 -3.27 7.94 -8.41
CA TYR A 46 -2.40 7.30 -7.44
C TYR A 46 -1.01 7.94 -7.42
N ARG A 47 -0.40 8.18 -8.59
CA ARG A 47 0.92 8.83 -8.70
C ARG A 47 0.94 10.20 -8.04
N LEU A 48 -0.07 11.03 -8.29
CA LEU A 48 -0.19 12.34 -7.63
C LEU A 48 -0.37 12.20 -6.12
N THR A 49 -1.20 11.27 -5.68
CA THR A 49 -1.45 11.03 -4.24
C THR A 49 -0.19 10.57 -3.53
N ILE A 50 0.55 9.61 -4.10
CA ILE A 50 1.75 9.07 -3.46
C ILE A 50 2.89 10.09 -3.41
N TRP A 51 3.05 10.93 -4.45
CA TRP A 51 3.99 12.03 -4.42
C TRP A 51 3.61 13.11 -3.41
N ALA A 52 2.33 13.43 -3.29
CA ALA A 52 1.85 14.39 -2.28
C ALA A 52 2.10 13.86 -0.85
N ILE A 53 1.88 12.56 -0.61
CA ILE A 53 2.19 11.89 0.66
C ILE A 53 3.69 11.97 0.93
N ALA A 54 4.54 11.52 0.02
CA ALA A 54 5.99 11.49 0.19
C ALA A 54 6.55 12.89 0.47
N LEU A 55 6.11 13.91 -0.27
CA LEU A 55 6.53 15.28 -0.07
C LEU A 55 6.01 15.86 1.25
N GLY A 56 4.75 15.59 1.60
CA GLY A 56 4.16 16.04 2.86
C GLY A 56 4.90 15.48 4.07
N ILE A 57 5.21 14.17 4.07
CA ILE A 57 5.98 13.54 5.14
C ILE A 57 7.40 14.08 5.17
N LEU A 58 8.05 14.29 4.01
CA LEU A 58 9.39 14.85 3.94
C LEU A 58 9.47 16.25 4.57
N ILE A 59 8.53 17.13 4.26
CA ILE A 59 8.45 18.47 4.85
C ILE A 59 8.25 18.36 6.35
N PHE A 60 7.33 17.50 6.80
CA PHE A 60 7.06 17.29 8.22
C PHE A 60 8.28 16.73 8.94
N ALA A 61 8.94 15.70 8.42
CA ALA A 61 10.16 15.13 8.97
C ALA A 61 11.27 16.18 9.11
N ALA A 62 11.48 17.01 8.08
CA ALA A 62 12.47 18.08 8.11
C ALA A 62 12.17 19.11 9.20
N LEU A 63 10.90 19.49 9.38
CA LEU A 63 10.48 20.42 10.45
C LEU A 63 10.69 19.81 11.84
N VAL A 64 10.33 18.54 12.04
CA VAL A 64 10.53 17.82 13.31
C VAL A 64 12.00 17.71 13.65
N VAL A 65 12.85 17.32 12.69
CA VAL A 65 14.30 17.21 12.89
C VAL A 65 14.90 18.58 13.21
N ALA A 66 14.57 19.61 12.44
CA ALA A 66 15.05 20.97 12.69
C ALA A 66 14.66 21.46 14.09
N TRP A 67 13.44 21.22 14.50
CA TRP A 67 12.96 21.58 15.83
C TRP A 67 13.67 20.76 16.92
N ALA A 68 13.80 19.44 16.75
CA ALA A 68 14.51 18.58 17.69
C ALA A 68 15.95 19.04 17.92
N LEU A 69 16.66 19.42 16.86
CA LEU A 69 18.01 19.98 16.94
C LEU A 69 18.04 21.32 17.67
N ALA A 70 17.07 22.20 17.39
CA ALA A 70 17.00 23.50 18.03
C ALA A 70 16.78 23.44 19.56
N ILE A 71 16.01 22.46 20.03
CA ILE A 71 15.72 22.28 21.46
C ILE A 71 16.59 21.21 22.14
N GLY A 72 17.46 20.53 21.40
CA GLY A 72 18.36 19.49 21.94
C GLY A 72 17.63 18.22 22.40
N ASN A 73 16.43 17.92 21.85
CA ASN A 73 15.64 16.76 22.24
C ASN A 73 15.98 15.54 21.40
N SER A 74 16.70 14.59 21.99
CA SER A 74 17.16 13.36 21.30
C SER A 74 16.01 12.40 20.95
N GLN A 75 14.92 12.37 21.72
CA GLN A 75 13.77 11.52 21.42
C GLN A 75 13.01 12.05 20.20
N LEU A 76 12.72 13.35 20.19
CA LEU A 76 12.07 13.97 19.02
C LEU A 76 12.93 13.85 17.75
N LEU A 77 14.29 13.82 17.92
CA LEU A 77 15.18 13.55 16.80
C LEU A 77 15.04 12.12 16.27
N LYS A 78 14.91 11.12 17.15
CA LYS A 78 14.64 9.73 16.74
C LYS A 78 13.32 9.63 16.00
N ASP A 79 12.25 10.22 16.55
CA ASP A 79 10.93 10.27 15.90
C ASP A 79 11.03 10.91 14.50
N GLY A 80 11.81 11.99 14.37
CA GLY A 80 12.06 12.63 13.08
C GLY A 80 12.79 11.72 12.09
N VAL A 81 13.72 10.90 12.55
CA VAL A 81 14.43 9.90 11.72
C VAL A 81 13.49 8.78 11.28
N ASP A 82 12.56 8.33 12.13
CA ASP A 82 11.57 7.31 11.76
C ASP A 82 10.70 7.78 10.59
N TRP A 83 10.31 9.06 10.55
CA TRP A 83 9.62 9.64 9.40
C TRP A 83 10.41 9.59 8.09
N VAL A 84 11.75 9.57 8.14
CA VAL A 84 12.58 9.42 6.94
C VAL A 84 12.39 8.02 6.31
N TYR A 85 12.17 6.98 7.11
CA TYR A 85 11.83 5.65 6.57
C TYR A 85 10.53 5.68 5.80
N ASP A 86 9.52 6.37 6.29
CA ASP A 86 8.24 6.52 5.58
C ASP A 86 8.42 7.30 4.27
N VAL A 87 9.21 8.37 4.27
CA VAL A 87 9.57 9.10 3.05
C VAL A 87 10.22 8.16 2.04
N ALA A 88 11.16 7.32 2.48
CA ALA A 88 11.83 6.35 1.60
C ALA A 88 10.83 5.34 1.02
N LEU A 89 9.93 4.81 1.83
CA LEU A 89 8.92 3.84 1.42
C LEU A 89 7.98 4.44 0.35
N TYR A 90 7.38 5.60 0.65
CA TYR A 90 6.47 6.26 -0.30
C TYR A 90 7.22 6.82 -1.51
N GLY A 91 8.46 7.26 -1.35
CA GLY A 91 9.33 7.70 -2.43
C GLY A 91 9.66 6.57 -3.40
N ILE A 92 10.04 5.40 -2.90
CA ILE A 92 10.27 4.21 -3.73
C ILE A 92 9.00 3.82 -4.47
N ALA A 93 7.86 3.78 -3.79
CA ALA A 93 6.58 3.49 -4.42
C ALA A 93 6.25 4.49 -5.53
N ALA A 94 6.45 5.80 -5.30
CA ALA A 94 6.21 6.86 -6.27
C ALA A 94 7.12 6.77 -7.50
N LEU A 95 8.40 6.42 -7.30
CA LEU A 95 9.40 6.32 -8.37
C LEU A 95 9.23 5.08 -9.23
N VAL A 96 8.76 3.97 -8.63
CA VAL A 96 8.67 2.67 -9.31
C VAL A 96 7.31 2.46 -9.95
N PHE A 97 6.26 3.06 -9.40
CA PHE A 97 4.90 2.90 -9.91
C PHE A 97 4.74 3.37 -11.37
N GLY A 98 4.15 2.52 -12.21
CA GLY A 98 3.98 2.79 -13.64
C GLY A 98 5.25 2.53 -14.48
N ARG A 99 6.29 1.93 -13.89
CA ARG A 99 7.42 1.36 -14.63
C ARG A 99 7.11 -0.05 -15.11
N ASP A 100 8.13 -0.78 -15.53
CA ASP A 100 7.95 -2.18 -15.94
C ASP A 100 7.48 -3.05 -14.76
N GLY A 101 6.67 -4.07 -15.05
CA GLY A 101 6.08 -4.91 -14.02
C GLY A 101 7.09 -5.68 -13.17
N ARG A 102 8.35 -5.79 -13.60
CA ARG A 102 9.44 -6.36 -12.77
C ARG A 102 9.87 -5.40 -11.69
N ALA A 103 10.04 -4.11 -12.03
CA ALA A 103 10.39 -3.08 -11.05
C ALA A 103 9.30 -2.92 -9.98
N GLU A 104 8.03 -2.92 -10.38
CA GLU A 104 6.90 -2.86 -9.43
C GLU A 104 6.86 -4.07 -8.50
N LYS A 105 7.09 -5.28 -9.02
CA LYS A 105 7.15 -6.50 -8.21
C LYS A 105 8.31 -6.46 -7.22
N LEU A 106 9.50 -6.04 -7.66
CA LEU A 106 10.67 -5.91 -6.79
C LEU A 106 10.46 -4.86 -5.70
N ALA A 107 9.87 -3.72 -6.04
CA ALA A 107 9.54 -2.70 -5.06
C ALA A 107 8.52 -3.20 -4.02
N ALA A 108 7.46 -3.87 -4.48
CA ALA A 108 6.48 -4.48 -3.57
C ALA A 108 7.12 -5.52 -2.64
N LEU A 109 7.97 -6.39 -3.18
CA LEU A 109 8.72 -7.37 -2.37
C LEU A 109 9.67 -6.68 -1.39
N GLY A 110 10.33 -5.59 -1.80
CA GLY A 110 11.16 -4.77 -0.92
C GLY A 110 10.38 -4.19 0.25
N ILE A 111 9.20 -3.60 -0.02
CA ILE A 111 8.28 -3.12 1.02
C ILE A 111 7.84 -4.26 1.94
N GLY A 112 7.48 -5.42 1.38
CA GLY A 112 7.13 -6.60 2.16
C GLY A 112 8.27 -7.11 3.06
N ALA A 113 9.51 -7.06 2.55
CA ALA A 113 10.70 -7.42 3.33
C ALA A 113 10.93 -6.42 4.49
N VAL A 114 10.81 -5.12 4.23
CA VAL A 114 10.92 -4.09 5.29
C VAL A 114 9.86 -4.33 6.37
N MET A 115 8.62 -4.66 6.00
CA MET A 115 7.57 -4.98 6.98
C MET A 115 7.88 -6.25 7.78
N ALA A 116 8.45 -7.29 7.14
CA ALA A 116 8.87 -8.49 7.87
C ALA A 116 9.99 -8.17 8.89
N VAL A 117 10.97 -7.35 8.49
CA VAL A 117 12.05 -6.89 9.39
C VAL A 117 11.48 -6.03 10.53
N ALA A 118 10.53 -5.13 10.24
CA ALA A 118 9.84 -4.35 11.27
C ALA A 118 9.10 -5.25 12.27
N GLY A 119 8.41 -6.28 11.79
CA GLY A 119 7.76 -7.27 12.67
C GLY A 119 8.74 -8.02 13.57
N LEU A 120 9.90 -8.43 13.03
CA LEU A 120 10.97 -9.05 13.81
C LEU A 120 11.57 -8.09 14.85
N HIS A 121 11.78 -6.83 14.46
CA HIS A 121 12.26 -5.79 15.37
C HIS A 121 11.28 -5.54 16.51
N THR A 122 9.98 -5.46 16.22
CA THR A 122 8.94 -5.33 17.25
C THR A 122 8.94 -6.52 18.23
N LEU A 123 9.15 -7.75 17.75
CA LEU A 123 9.28 -8.91 18.63
C LEU A 123 10.56 -8.84 19.48
N TYR A 124 11.66 -8.35 18.93
CA TYR A 124 12.90 -8.14 19.67
C TYR A 124 12.71 -7.07 20.75
N ASP A 125 12.05 -5.95 20.44
CA ASP A 125 11.73 -4.90 21.41
C ASP A 125 10.82 -5.41 22.53
N LEU A 126 9.82 -6.21 22.18
CA LEU A 126 8.97 -6.89 23.16
C LEU A 126 9.79 -7.77 24.10
N TRP A 127 10.72 -8.55 23.55
CA TRP A 127 11.61 -9.39 24.35
C TRP A 127 12.50 -8.55 25.28
N ASP A 128 13.11 -7.45 24.78
CA ASP A 128 13.92 -6.54 25.61
C ASP A 128 13.09 -5.88 26.73
N LYS A 129 11.85 -5.44 26.43
CA LYS A 129 10.91 -4.89 27.41
C LYS A 129 10.53 -5.88 28.50
N LEU A 130 10.38 -7.16 28.17
CA LEU A 130 10.09 -8.23 29.13
C LEU A 130 11.28 -8.46 30.08
N LEU A 131 12.51 -8.43 29.56
CA LEU A 131 13.72 -8.65 30.34
C LEU A 131 14.16 -7.39 31.13
N ARG A 132 13.94 -6.21 30.58
CA ARG A 132 14.39 -4.91 31.11
C ARG A 132 13.28 -3.89 31.07
N PRO A 133 12.32 -3.95 32.00
CA PRO A 133 11.20 -3.02 32.03
C PRO A 133 11.69 -1.57 32.19
N ARG A 134 11.48 -0.73 31.17
CA ARG A 134 11.84 0.70 31.19
C ARG A 134 10.60 1.55 31.57
N PRO A 135 10.76 2.70 32.26
CA PRO A 135 9.64 3.59 32.49
C PRO A 135 9.10 4.12 31.15
N ILE A 136 7.78 4.24 31.05
CA ILE A 136 7.13 4.83 29.88
C ILE A 136 7.36 6.34 29.92
N GLU A 137 8.07 6.90 28.94
CA GLU A 137 8.31 8.34 28.83
C GLU A 137 7.05 9.05 28.35
N LEU A 138 6.32 9.63 29.28
CA LEU A 138 5.00 10.23 29.03
C LEU A 138 5.06 11.59 28.30
N PHE A 139 6.19 12.28 28.31
CA PHE A 139 6.29 13.64 27.80
C PHE A 139 6.30 13.71 26.26
N THR A 140 6.95 12.76 25.61
CA THR A 140 7.07 12.68 24.14
C THR A 140 5.76 12.27 23.48
N LEU A 141 4.86 11.63 24.23
CA LEU A 141 3.58 11.11 23.75
C LEU A 141 2.60 12.19 23.27
N GLY A 142 2.70 13.43 23.75
CA GLY A 142 1.68 14.44 23.45
C GLY A 142 1.74 14.96 22.01
N PHE A 143 2.85 15.56 21.62
CA PHE A 143 3.00 16.18 20.30
C PHE A 143 3.35 15.14 19.23
N SER A 144 4.32 14.27 19.53
CA SER A 144 4.78 13.24 18.58
C SER A 144 3.66 12.25 18.24
N ALA A 145 2.99 11.67 19.24
CA ALA A 145 1.88 10.76 19.01
C ALA A 145 0.68 11.45 18.35
N GLY A 146 0.34 12.67 18.74
CA GLY A 146 -0.80 13.40 18.16
C GLY A 146 -0.58 13.73 16.68
N SER A 147 0.61 14.20 16.32
CA SER A 147 0.96 14.48 14.93
C SER A 147 1.07 13.19 14.11
N ALA A 148 1.66 12.14 14.65
CA ALA A 148 1.77 10.83 14.00
C ALA A 148 0.39 10.24 13.70
N ILE A 149 -0.55 10.25 14.66
CA ILE A 149 -1.93 9.80 14.43
C ILE A 149 -2.58 10.62 13.32
N LEU A 150 -2.52 11.94 13.39
CA LEU A 150 -3.14 12.80 12.38
C LEU A 150 -2.62 12.48 10.96
N ILE A 151 -1.30 12.39 10.82
CA ILE A 151 -0.67 12.11 9.52
C ILE A 151 -1.03 10.71 9.04
N ALA A 152 -0.96 9.69 9.90
CA ALA A 152 -1.32 8.32 9.55
C ALA A 152 -2.77 8.21 9.05
N TYR A 153 -3.72 8.86 9.71
CA TYR A 153 -5.12 8.91 9.26
C TYR A 153 -5.28 9.64 7.93
N LEU A 154 -4.60 10.77 7.72
CA LEU A 154 -4.64 11.49 6.45
C LEU A 154 -4.11 10.63 5.30
N ILE A 155 -3.03 9.89 5.53
CA ILE A 155 -2.46 8.97 4.53
C ILE A 155 -3.44 7.84 4.22
N VAL A 156 -4.00 7.18 5.23
CA VAL A 156 -4.98 6.11 5.03
C VAL A 156 -6.21 6.62 4.30
N LEU A 157 -6.73 7.78 4.64
CA LEU A 157 -7.87 8.38 3.94
C LEU A 157 -7.53 8.68 2.47
N ALA A 158 -6.34 9.21 2.19
CA ALA A 158 -5.89 9.47 0.83
C ALA A 158 -5.75 8.19 0.00
N LEU A 159 -5.28 7.10 0.62
CA LEU A 159 -5.08 5.80 -0.04
C LEU A 159 -6.34 4.92 -0.04
N TRP A 160 -7.37 5.26 0.73
CA TRP A 160 -8.58 4.44 0.88
C TRP A 160 -9.25 4.09 -0.46
N ARG A 161 -9.29 5.02 -1.39
CA ARG A 161 -9.87 4.82 -2.72
C ARG A 161 -9.14 3.76 -3.56
N PHE A 162 -7.86 3.51 -3.26
CA PHE A 162 -7.02 2.56 -3.99
C PHE A 162 -6.94 1.17 -3.33
N ARG A 163 -7.59 0.94 -2.20
CA ARG A 163 -7.48 -0.28 -1.40
C ARG A 163 -7.82 -1.59 -2.13
N ARG A 164 -8.64 -1.50 -3.18
CA ARG A 164 -9.11 -2.65 -3.97
C ARG A 164 -8.32 -2.85 -5.27
N GLU A 165 -7.35 -2.01 -5.55
CA GLU A 165 -6.53 -2.12 -6.76
C GLU A 165 -5.63 -3.35 -6.68
N PRO A 166 -5.57 -4.16 -7.76
CA PRO A 166 -4.80 -5.41 -7.76
C PRO A 166 -3.28 -5.19 -7.89
N ASN A 167 -2.83 -3.96 -8.15
CA ASN A 167 -1.41 -3.65 -8.32
C ASN A 167 -0.63 -3.90 -7.02
N PRO A 168 0.50 -4.66 -7.05
CA PRO A 168 1.25 -5.03 -5.85
C PRO A 168 1.84 -3.83 -5.10
N VAL A 169 2.27 -2.79 -5.81
CA VAL A 169 2.83 -1.57 -5.17
C VAL A 169 1.72 -0.82 -4.43
N ILE A 170 0.55 -0.68 -5.06
CA ILE A 170 -0.62 -0.04 -4.42
C ILE A 170 -1.04 -0.84 -3.18
N LYS A 171 -1.11 -2.16 -3.31
CA LYS A 171 -1.46 -3.05 -2.18
C LYS A 171 -0.42 -2.95 -1.06
N ALA A 172 0.87 -2.91 -1.38
CA ALA A 172 1.94 -2.80 -0.40
C ALA A 172 1.86 -1.47 0.38
N THR A 173 1.72 -0.35 -0.32
CA THR A 173 1.59 0.98 0.33
C THR A 173 0.32 1.09 1.16
N TRP A 174 -0.80 0.55 0.69
CA TRP A 174 -2.05 0.50 1.46
C TRP A 174 -1.90 -0.31 2.76
N LEU A 175 -1.33 -1.52 2.68
CA LEU A 175 -1.14 -2.39 3.85
C LEU A 175 -0.18 -1.77 4.87
N SER A 176 0.92 -1.16 4.39
CA SER A 176 1.86 -0.44 5.25
C SER A 176 1.16 0.70 5.99
N SER A 177 0.47 1.60 5.27
CA SER A 177 -0.23 2.74 5.87
C SER A 177 -1.30 2.32 6.87
N ARG A 178 -2.06 1.27 6.55
CA ARG A 178 -3.07 0.73 7.45
C ARG A 178 -2.44 0.22 8.76
N ASN A 179 -1.37 -0.55 8.64
CA ASN A 179 -0.69 -1.11 9.80
C ASN A 179 -0.05 -0.02 10.66
N ASP A 180 0.56 0.99 10.02
CA ASP A 180 1.10 2.16 10.70
C ASP A 180 0.01 2.92 11.48
N THR A 181 -1.14 3.17 10.86
CA THR A 181 -2.27 3.82 11.55
C THR A 181 -2.76 3.02 12.74
N ILE A 182 -2.86 1.69 12.63
CA ILE A 182 -3.29 0.82 13.73
C ILE A 182 -2.26 0.85 14.87
N SER A 183 -0.97 0.70 14.55
CA SER A 183 0.11 0.70 15.54
C SER A 183 0.20 2.05 16.26
N THR A 184 0.26 3.14 15.51
CA THR A 184 0.36 4.51 16.06
C THR A 184 -0.82 4.84 16.97
N THR A 185 -2.05 4.50 16.55
CA THR A 185 -3.24 4.70 17.38
C THR A 185 -3.20 3.83 18.63
N GLY A 186 -2.80 2.56 18.48
CA GLY A 186 -2.67 1.63 19.59
C GLY A 186 -1.65 2.11 20.63
N PHE A 187 -0.46 2.52 20.20
CA PHE A 187 0.58 3.05 21.10
C PHE A 187 0.11 4.31 21.83
N ALA A 188 -0.59 5.21 21.16
CA ALA A 188 -1.15 6.40 21.82
C ALA A 188 -2.21 6.05 22.87
N LEU A 189 -3.09 5.08 22.58
CA LEU A 189 -4.10 4.62 23.55
C LEU A 189 -3.45 3.91 24.74
N VAL A 190 -2.45 3.06 24.50
CA VAL A 190 -1.69 2.41 25.58
C VAL A 190 -0.96 3.45 26.43
N GLY A 191 -0.30 4.43 25.80
CA GLY A 191 0.35 5.53 26.52
C GLY A 191 -0.64 6.36 27.37
N LEU A 192 -1.86 6.59 26.86
CA LEU A 192 -2.90 7.25 27.64
C LEU A 192 -3.39 6.37 28.81
N ALA A 193 -3.61 5.08 28.55
CA ALA A 193 -4.02 4.13 29.60
C ALA A 193 -2.97 3.99 30.71
N ALA A 194 -1.68 3.99 30.36
CA ALA A 194 -0.58 3.94 31.32
C ALA A 194 -0.51 5.16 32.27
N ARG A 195 -1.12 6.29 31.89
CA ARG A 195 -1.28 7.45 32.78
C ARG A 195 -2.35 7.23 33.87
N LEU A 196 -3.35 6.40 33.54
CA LEU A 196 -4.47 6.12 34.43
C LEU A 196 -4.19 4.94 35.36
N ALA A 197 -3.45 3.96 34.88
CA ALA A 197 -3.06 2.77 35.65
C ALA A 197 -1.67 2.27 35.17
N PRO A 198 -0.69 2.07 36.08
CA PRO A 198 0.68 1.68 35.72
C PRO A 198 0.76 0.17 35.39
N VAL A 199 -0.06 -0.29 34.44
CA VAL A 199 -0.09 -1.67 33.95
C VAL A 199 0.61 -1.76 32.60
N ARG A 200 1.47 -2.75 32.42
CA ARG A 200 2.32 -2.91 31.21
C ARG A 200 1.80 -3.92 30.20
N TRP A 201 0.93 -4.82 30.62
CA TRP A 201 0.44 -5.87 29.71
C TRP A 201 -0.24 -5.35 28.43
N PRO A 202 -0.93 -4.16 28.40
CA PRO A 202 -1.49 -3.66 27.15
C PRO A 202 -0.41 -3.28 26.11
N GLU A 203 0.75 -2.78 26.56
CA GLU A 203 1.90 -2.49 25.70
C GLU A 203 2.43 -3.79 25.06
N TYR A 204 2.61 -4.85 25.84
CA TYR A 204 3.10 -6.14 25.35
C TYR A 204 2.13 -6.78 24.36
N LEU A 205 0.83 -6.70 24.65
CA LEU A 205 -0.20 -7.17 23.73
C LEU A 205 -0.19 -6.41 22.41
N LEU A 206 -0.01 -5.08 22.49
CA LEU A 206 0.06 -4.23 21.31
C LEU A 206 1.27 -4.56 20.45
N ASP A 207 2.46 -4.71 21.04
CA ASP A 207 3.68 -5.12 20.32
C ASP A 207 3.44 -6.45 19.58
N LEU A 208 2.77 -7.41 20.20
CA LEU A 208 2.43 -8.69 19.58
C LEU A 208 1.46 -8.52 18.40
N VAL A 209 0.43 -7.68 18.56
CA VAL A 209 -0.53 -7.38 17.49
C VAL A 209 0.17 -6.66 16.33
N VAL A 210 1.02 -5.68 16.60
CA VAL A 210 1.78 -4.95 15.57
C VAL A 210 2.70 -5.88 14.81
N ALA A 211 3.45 -6.75 15.48
CA ALA A 211 4.29 -7.75 14.83
C ALA A 211 3.45 -8.67 13.93
N GLY A 212 2.30 -9.14 14.42
CA GLY A 212 1.36 -9.97 13.65
C GLY A 212 0.84 -9.25 12.39
N LEU A 213 0.48 -7.97 12.49
CA LEU A 213 0.06 -7.16 11.35
C LEU A 213 1.18 -6.96 10.32
N CYS A 214 2.43 -6.76 10.77
CA CYS A 214 3.59 -6.65 9.89
C CYS A 214 3.82 -7.95 9.10
N PHE A 215 3.77 -9.11 9.77
CA PHE A 215 3.90 -10.40 9.09
C PHE A 215 2.73 -10.69 8.15
N GLN A 216 1.49 -10.39 8.57
CA GLN A 216 0.31 -10.52 7.72
C GLN A 216 0.44 -9.68 6.44
N ALA A 217 0.89 -8.44 6.57
CA ALA A 217 1.07 -7.56 5.43
C ALA A 217 2.18 -8.05 4.50
N SER A 218 3.34 -8.43 5.06
CA SER A 218 4.45 -9.02 4.28
C SER A 218 3.99 -10.24 3.49
N TRP A 219 3.26 -11.17 4.14
CA TRP A 219 2.70 -12.35 3.48
C TRP A 219 1.70 -12.01 2.39
N ALA A 220 0.77 -11.06 2.64
CA ALA A 220 -0.22 -10.64 1.66
C ALA A 220 0.43 -10.00 0.41
N ILE A 221 1.49 -9.22 0.59
CA ILE A 221 2.28 -8.65 -0.49
C ILE A 221 2.95 -9.76 -1.31
N TRP A 222 3.63 -10.69 -0.63
CA TRP A 222 4.29 -11.82 -1.28
C TRP A 222 3.31 -12.67 -2.09
N ARG A 223 2.15 -13.00 -1.52
CA ARG A 223 1.08 -13.72 -2.24
C ARG A 223 0.60 -12.95 -3.47
N SER A 224 0.40 -11.65 -3.37
CA SER A 224 -0.07 -10.84 -4.50
C SER A 224 0.93 -10.84 -5.67
N VAL A 225 2.22 -10.73 -5.38
CA VAL A 225 3.29 -10.82 -6.39
C VAL A 225 3.34 -12.19 -7.03
N LYS A 226 3.22 -13.27 -6.24
CA LYS A 226 3.23 -14.65 -6.74
C LYS A 226 2.02 -14.95 -7.63
N THR A 227 0.82 -14.53 -7.24
CA THR A 227 -0.40 -14.72 -8.03
C THR A 227 -0.31 -14.05 -9.39
N GLN A 228 0.24 -12.83 -9.45
CA GLN A 228 0.48 -12.16 -10.72
C GLN A 228 1.56 -12.82 -11.57
N ALA A 229 2.55 -13.46 -10.97
CA ALA A 229 3.56 -14.22 -11.71
C ALA A 229 2.98 -15.50 -12.34
N SER A 230 1.97 -16.10 -11.71
CA SER A 230 1.34 -17.34 -12.16
C SER A 230 0.19 -17.13 -13.15
N GLY A 231 -0.17 -15.87 -13.51
CA GLY A 231 -1.32 -15.56 -14.38
C GLY A 231 -2.69 -15.99 -13.79
N ALA A 232 -2.74 -16.40 -12.54
CA ALA A 232 -3.96 -16.83 -11.87
C ALA A 232 -4.81 -15.64 -11.45
N LYS A 233 -6.12 -15.73 -11.73
CA LYS A 233 -7.11 -14.72 -11.28
C LYS A 233 -7.08 -14.64 -9.75
N PRO A 234 -7.03 -13.43 -9.16
CA PRO A 234 -7.06 -13.31 -7.69
C PRO A 234 -8.32 -13.95 -7.14
N ALA A 235 -8.18 -14.71 -6.05
CA ALA A 235 -9.32 -15.26 -5.33
C ALA A 235 -10.15 -14.09 -4.75
N PRO A 236 -11.52 -14.18 -4.75
CA PRO A 236 -12.35 -13.18 -4.11
C PRO A 236 -11.95 -13.10 -2.61
N GLU A 237 -11.70 -11.89 -2.14
CA GLU A 237 -11.48 -11.63 -0.71
C GLU A 237 -12.85 -11.70 -0.02
N GLU A 238 -13.04 -12.69 0.87
CA GLU A 238 -14.18 -12.79 1.77
C GLU A 238 -14.14 -11.72 2.87
#